data_27db4095ce7635059ee4289201098f39
#
_entry.id   27db4095ce7635059ee4289201098f39
#
_cell.length_a   1.000
_cell.length_b   1.000
_cell.length_c   1.000
_cell.angle_alpha   90.00
_cell.angle_beta   90.00
_cell.angle_gamma   90.00
#
_symmetry.space_group_name_H-M   'P 1'
#
loop_
_entity.id
_entity.type
_entity.pdbx_description
1 polymer ?
#
loop_
_entity_poly.entity_id
_entity_poly.type
_entity_poly.pdbx_seq_one_letter_code
_entity_poly.pdbx_strand_id
1 'polypeptide(L)'
;MPELLVDDDASYARRALVVTHARLDSHSAVVNQVTTQLSSAGFHVDVFHSAAVSDFAQKTAHVIDENTEIVVVLGGDGTMLQAAELVHCTPVPIIGINLGHVGFLAEFESFQIDEAIRRIAQKDYFLEHRMEAHVDVWLPGASDPLSDWALNDITLDRADRGRMVELSIRVDNVEMSSFGCDGVIVSTPTGSTAYAFSAGGPIMWPNVEALQLVPLAAHALFSRPLIIGAGSTFTIDILEDSASGGWICCDGRRQRALPQGSRIQIRQSKDELFLARLSGVPFTQRLVTKFDLPVVGWRENRRKKSSKPKEYEANLHNETDRNYADVPNVSNNYHNPNSLNS
;
A
#
# COMPACT_ATOMS: atom_id res chain seq x y z
N MET A 1 56.88 26.87 9.27
CA MET A 1 55.63 26.53 8.57
C MET A 1 55.19 25.19 9.10
N PRO A 2 54.12 25.06 9.89
CA PRO A 2 53.60 23.76 10.28
C PRO A 2 52.73 23.22 9.14
N GLU A 3 53.05 22.00 8.68
CA GLU A 3 52.25 21.20 7.78
C GLU A 3 50.88 20.94 8.42
N LEU A 4 49.84 21.37 7.74
CA LEU A 4 48.48 20.96 8.00
C LEU A 4 48.37 19.47 7.58
N LEU A 5 48.37 18.59 8.57
CA LEU A 5 47.89 17.22 8.41
C LEU A 5 46.40 17.31 8.07
N VAL A 6 46.08 17.15 6.80
CA VAL A 6 44.72 16.84 6.36
C VAL A 6 44.44 15.40 6.82
N ASP A 7 43.59 15.28 7.82
CA ASP A 7 43.01 13.98 8.19
C ASP A 7 42.14 13.48 7.03
N ASP A 8 42.74 12.66 6.18
CA ASP A 8 42.13 12.07 4.97
C ASP A 8 41.52 10.69 5.29
N ASP A 9 40.94 10.55 6.47
CA ASP A 9 40.25 9.35 6.92
C ASP A 9 38.80 9.68 7.32
N ALA A 10 38.07 10.37 6.43
CA ALA A 10 36.62 10.31 6.40
C ALA A 10 36.27 8.93 5.86
N SER A 11 36.35 7.88 6.70
CA SER A 11 35.73 6.60 6.43
C SER A 11 34.25 6.93 6.13
N TYR A 12 33.81 6.64 4.90
CA TYR A 12 32.42 6.84 4.50
C TYR A 12 31.52 6.08 5.48
N ALA A 13 30.96 6.83 6.43
CA ALA A 13 30.13 6.25 7.47
C ALA A 13 28.88 5.66 6.80
N ARG A 14 28.62 4.37 7.03
CA ARG A 14 27.38 3.72 6.62
C ARG A 14 26.21 4.56 7.09
N ARG A 15 25.29 4.90 6.20
CA ARG A 15 24.13 5.73 6.52
C ARG A 15 22.86 4.93 6.44
N ALA A 16 21.99 5.08 7.43
CA ALA A 16 20.65 4.52 7.45
C ALA A 16 19.63 5.64 7.63
N LEU A 17 18.57 5.62 6.82
CA LEU A 17 17.42 6.49 7.00
C LEU A 17 16.31 5.74 7.71
N VAL A 18 15.80 6.27 8.82
CA VAL A 18 14.63 5.75 9.53
C VAL A 18 13.41 6.57 9.14
N VAL A 19 12.45 5.94 8.46
CA VAL A 19 11.18 6.57 8.05
C VAL A 19 10.10 6.14 9.03
N THR A 20 9.40 7.09 9.64
CA THR A 20 8.37 6.81 10.64
C THR A 20 7.00 7.29 10.17
N HIS A 21 5.94 6.61 10.62
CA HIS A 21 4.57 7.08 10.42
C HIS A 21 4.35 8.43 11.16
N ALA A 22 3.58 9.34 10.56
CA ALA A 22 3.33 10.70 11.10
C ALA A 22 2.76 10.74 12.54
N ARG A 23 2.16 9.64 13.01
CA ARG A 23 1.66 9.52 14.40
C ARG A 23 2.71 9.06 15.40
N LEU A 24 3.89 8.65 14.93
CA LEU A 24 4.99 8.28 15.80
C LEU A 24 5.80 9.54 16.10
N ASP A 25 5.76 9.95 17.35
CA ASP A 25 6.63 11.00 17.86
C ASP A 25 8.10 10.58 17.74
N SER A 26 9.00 11.53 17.46
CA SER A 26 10.45 11.36 17.52
C SER A 26 10.94 10.81 18.88
N HIS A 27 10.17 11.01 19.94
CA HIS A 27 10.45 10.49 21.28
C HIS A 27 9.82 9.12 21.55
N SER A 28 9.20 8.49 20.56
CA SER A 28 8.69 7.13 20.69
C SER A 28 9.80 6.17 21.10
N ALA A 29 9.55 5.32 22.09
CA ALA A 29 10.51 4.33 22.59
C ALA A 29 11.04 3.43 21.46
N VAL A 30 10.20 3.10 20.47
CA VAL A 30 10.58 2.28 19.32
C VAL A 30 11.54 3.03 18.38
N VAL A 31 11.29 4.30 18.10
CA VAL A 31 12.19 5.12 17.27
C VAL A 31 13.55 5.24 17.95
N ASN A 32 13.57 5.56 19.25
CA ASN A 32 14.80 5.65 20.02
C ASN A 32 15.57 4.32 20.09
N GLN A 33 14.88 3.20 20.24
CA GLN A 33 15.49 1.87 20.21
C GLN A 33 16.19 1.60 18.88
N VAL A 34 15.47 1.79 17.76
CA VAL A 34 16.00 1.53 16.40
C VAL A 34 17.19 2.44 16.09
N THR A 35 17.08 3.75 16.35
CA THR A 35 18.14 4.72 16.06
C THR A 35 19.38 4.44 16.91
N THR A 36 19.22 4.17 18.22
CA THR A 36 20.34 3.84 19.12
C THR A 36 21.05 2.57 18.68
N GLN A 37 20.31 1.52 18.32
CA GLN A 37 20.91 0.26 17.89
C GLN A 37 21.64 0.37 16.55
N LEU A 38 21.05 1.06 15.56
CA LEU A 38 21.71 1.34 14.28
C LEU A 38 23.00 2.16 14.48
N SER A 39 22.95 3.21 15.33
CA SER A 39 24.13 4.01 15.65
C SER A 39 25.20 3.17 16.34
N SER A 40 24.81 2.29 17.28
CA SER A 40 25.75 1.38 17.94
C SER A 40 26.35 0.33 16.98
N ALA A 41 25.66 0.04 15.87
CA ALA A 41 26.14 -0.83 14.81
C ALA A 41 27.00 -0.09 13.74
N GLY A 42 27.32 1.19 13.96
CA GLY A 42 28.22 1.97 13.12
C GLY A 42 27.52 2.73 11.98
N PHE A 43 26.21 2.93 12.04
CA PHE A 43 25.50 3.77 11.08
C PHE A 43 25.40 5.22 11.55
N HIS A 44 25.56 6.15 10.64
CA HIS A 44 24.97 7.48 10.78
C HIS A 44 23.46 7.38 10.50
N VAL A 45 22.65 7.82 11.44
CA VAL A 45 21.20 7.61 11.38
C VAL A 45 20.45 8.94 11.29
N ASP A 46 19.70 9.11 10.21
CA ASP A 46 18.73 10.19 10.05
C ASP A 46 17.32 9.68 10.25
N VAL A 47 16.44 10.54 10.79
CA VAL A 47 15.03 10.21 10.99
C VAL A 47 14.16 11.12 10.14
N PHE A 48 13.33 10.52 9.31
CA PHE A 48 12.36 11.19 8.47
C PHE A 48 10.94 10.88 8.94
N HIS A 49 10.21 11.91 9.37
CA HIS A 49 8.80 11.77 9.74
C HIS A 49 7.93 11.96 8.51
N SER A 50 7.15 10.94 8.18
CA SER A 50 6.24 10.99 7.07
C SER A 50 5.21 12.11 7.29
N ALA A 51 5.20 13.11 6.41
CA ALA A 51 4.29 14.25 6.48
C ALA A 51 2.96 13.95 5.77
N ALA A 52 1.94 14.77 6.04
CA ALA A 52 0.74 14.80 5.20
C ALA A 52 1.10 15.16 3.74
N VAL A 53 0.30 14.68 2.79
CA VAL A 53 0.55 14.64 1.34
C VAL A 53 1.06 15.96 0.70
N SER A 54 0.73 17.13 1.25
CA SER A 54 1.01 18.44 0.63
C SER A 54 2.48 18.88 0.66
N ASP A 55 3.29 18.37 1.58
CA ASP A 55 4.65 18.87 1.82
C ASP A 55 5.75 17.88 1.40
N PHE A 56 5.39 16.71 0.90
CA PHE A 56 6.32 15.61 0.68
C PHE A 56 7.34 15.92 -0.42
N ALA A 57 6.89 16.39 -1.58
CA ALA A 57 7.75 16.63 -2.75
C ALA A 57 8.84 17.70 -2.53
N GLN A 58 8.61 18.68 -1.64
CA GLN A 58 9.62 19.72 -1.34
C GLN A 58 10.64 19.27 -0.30
N LYS A 59 10.31 18.27 0.54
CA LYS A 59 11.19 17.80 1.62
C LYS A 59 12.10 16.63 1.21
N THR A 60 11.85 16.02 0.04
CA THR A 60 12.52 14.79 -0.39
C THR A 60 13.81 15.01 -1.17
N ALA A 61 14.02 16.18 -1.74
CA ALA A 61 15.27 16.51 -2.42
C ALA A 61 16.42 16.49 -1.41
N HIS A 62 17.30 15.49 -1.50
CA HIS A 62 18.50 15.30 -0.67
C HIS A 62 18.38 14.46 0.61
N VAL A 63 17.28 13.72 0.80
CA VAL A 63 17.16 12.81 1.95
C VAL A 63 17.98 11.52 1.75
N ILE A 64 18.07 11.06 0.51
CA ILE A 64 18.88 9.90 0.10
C ILE A 64 20.14 10.43 -0.60
N ASP A 65 21.30 9.96 -0.18
CA ASP A 65 22.60 10.24 -0.80
C ASP A 65 23.35 8.94 -1.14
N GLU A 66 24.54 9.08 -1.74
CA GLU A 66 25.37 7.96 -2.17
C GLU A 66 25.86 7.06 -1.02
N ASN A 67 25.85 7.56 0.21
CA ASN A 67 26.26 6.82 1.42
C ASN A 67 25.08 6.12 2.09
N THR A 68 23.84 6.38 1.64
CA THR A 68 22.66 5.75 2.22
C THR A 68 22.61 4.28 1.81
N GLU A 69 22.82 3.39 2.80
CA GLU A 69 22.88 1.94 2.57
C GLU A 69 21.50 1.28 2.63
N ILE A 70 20.62 1.79 3.50
CA ILE A 70 19.31 1.18 3.74
C ILE A 70 18.31 2.19 4.31
N VAL A 71 17.03 1.99 3.98
CA VAL A 71 15.90 2.72 4.60
C VAL A 71 15.12 1.77 5.49
N VAL A 72 15.05 2.10 6.79
CA VAL A 72 14.29 1.33 7.79
C VAL A 72 12.96 2.03 8.05
N VAL A 73 11.86 1.37 7.76
CA VAL A 73 10.50 1.94 7.86
C VAL A 73 9.80 1.42 9.11
N LEU A 74 9.41 2.33 9.99
CA LEU A 74 8.61 2.04 11.19
C LEU A 74 7.14 2.39 10.91
N GLY A 75 6.38 1.39 10.43
CA GLY A 75 4.99 1.59 10.05
C GLY A 75 4.42 0.47 9.18
N GLY A 76 3.22 0.70 8.66
CA GLY A 76 2.55 -0.23 7.74
C GLY A 76 2.82 0.07 6.26
N ASP A 77 2.04 -0.59 5.37
CA ASP A 77 2.21 -0.49 3.91
C ASP A 77 2.15 0.96 3.40
N GLY A 78 1.30 1.84 3.98
CA GLY A 78 1.25 3.26 3.60
C GLY A 78 2.54 4.03 3.89
N THR A 79 3.26 3.70 4.99
CA THR A 79 4.57 4.30 5.30
C THR A 79 5.66 3.71 4.38
N MET A 80 5.52 2.44 4.00
CA MET A 80 6.40 1.81 3.00
C MET A 80 6.28 2.50 1.64
N LEU A 81 5.07 2.87 1.18
CA LEU A 81 4.88 3.64 -0.05
C LEU A 81 5.56 5.02 0.00
N GLN A 82 5.53 5.68 1.16
CA GLN A 82 6.25 6.95 1.33
C GLN A 82 7.76 6.77 1.28
N ALA A 83 8.27 5.71 1.89
CA ALA A 83 9.69 5.38 1.79
C ALA A 83 10.10 5.03 0.35
N ALA A 84 9.22 4.34 -0.39
CA ALA A 84 9.44 4.05 -1.81
C ALA A 84 9.61 5.33 -2.65
N GLU A 85 8.84 6.39 -2.35
CA GLU A 85 8.99 7.69 -3.03
C GLU A 85 10.36 8.35 -2.76
N LEU A 86 10.99 8.08 -1.59
CA LEU A 86 12.32 8.61 -1.26
C LEU A 86 13.43 7.90 -2.02
N VAL A 87 13.29 6.59 -2.25
CA VAL A 87 14.33 5.75 -2.88
C VAL A 87 14.08 5.50 -4.37
N HIS A 88 13.01 6.05 -4.93
CA HIS A 88 12.70 5.89 -6.36
C HIS A 88 13.91 6.28 -7.23
N CYS A 89 14.20 5.48 -8.25
CA CYS A 89 15.39 5.60 -9.11
C CYS A 89 16.73 5.44 -8.37
N THR A 90 16.77 4.82 -7.18
CA THR A 90 18.00 4.48 -6.45
C THR A 90 18.09 2.99 -6.18
N PRO A 91 19.29 2.42 -5.97
CA PRO A 91 19.43 1.02 -5.58
C PRO A 91 19.26 0.79 -4.08
N VAL A 92 18.87 1.81 -3.30
CA VAL A 92 18.77 1.72 -1.84
C VAL A 92 17.58 0.88 -1.43
N PRO A 93 17.79 -0.24 -0.71
CA PRO A 93 16.71 -1.11 -0.29
C PRO A 93 15.91 -0.54 0.89
N ILE A 94 14.63 -0.92 0.96
CA ILE A 94 13.74 -0.60 2.07
C ILE A 94 13.46 -1.86 2.88
N ILE A 95 13.48 -1.75 4.21
CA ILE A 95 12.98 -2.78 5.12
C ILE A 95 11.88 -2.21 6.01
N GLY A 96 10.75 -2.92 6.14
CA GLY A 96 9.62 -2.51 6.97
C GLY A 96 9.54 -3.27 8.28
N ILE A 97 9.44 -2.53 9.39
CA ILE A 97 9.11 -3.04 10.72
C ILE A 97 7.70 -2.59 11.05
N ASN A 98 6.79 -3.55 11.16
CA ASN A 98 5.38 -3.28 11.42
C ASN A 98 5.13 -3.05 12.92
N LEU A 99 4.35 -2.02 13.23
CA LEU A 99 4.03 -1.64 14.60
C LEU A 99 2.61 -2.05 15.04
N GLY A 100 1.89 -2.85 14.27
CA GLY A 100 0.53 -3.23 14.65
C GLY A 100 -0.14 -4.30 13.81
N HIS A 101 -0.27 -4.13 12.50
CA HIS A 101 -0.99 -5.08 11.65
C HIS A 101 -0.10 -5.58 10.52
N VAL A 102 -0.09 -6.88 10.29
CA VAL A 102 0.66 -7.52 9.20
C VAL A 102 0.30 -6.87 7.86
N GLY A 103 1.32 -6.29 7.19
CA GLY A 103 1.26 -5.76 5.85
C GLY A 103 1.77 -6.76 4.81
N PHE A 104 1.70 -6.37 3.53
CA PHE A 104 2.34 -7.13 2.45
C PHE A 104 3.78 -6.69 2.20
N LEU A 105 4.11 -5.45 2.54
CA LEU A 105 5.43 -4.86 2.31
C LEU A 105 6.32 -4.96 3.54
N ALA A 106 5.79 -4.65 4.74
CA ALA A 106 6.53 -4.79 5.99
C ALA A 106 6.72 -6.27 6.38
N GLU A 107 7.81 -6.58 7.06
CA GLU A 107 8.21 -7.96 7.32
C GLU A 107 8.21 -8.33 8.80
N PHE A 108 8.64 -7.41 9.68
CA PHE A 108 8.84 -7.68 11.10
C PHE A 108 7.79 -7.04 11.98
N GLU A 109 7.52 -7.69 13.09
CA GLU A 109 6.78 -7.11 14.19
C GLU A 109 7.74 -6.42 15.18
N SER A 110 7.23 -5.47 15.95
CA SER A 110 8.04 -4.63 16.85
C SER A 110 8.87 -5.39 17.86
N PHE A 111 8.46 -6.60 18.27
CA PHE A 111 9.22 -7.43 19.23
C PHE A 111 10.48 -8.08 18.62
N GLN A 112 10.67 -8.01 17.32
CA GLN A 112 11.81 -8.58 16.58
C GLN A 112 12.87 -7.53 16.20
N ILE A 113 12.77 -6.31 16.71
CA ILE A 113 13.64 -5.17 16.31
C ILE A 113 15.12 -5.50 16.51
N ASP A 114 15.49 -6.04 17.66
CA ASP A 114 16.90 -6.32 17.99
C ASP A 114 17.53 -7.27 16.97
N GLU A 115 16.83 -8.33 16.61
CA GLU A 115 17.27 -9.27 15.60
C GLU A 115 17.32 -8.66 14.21
N ALA A 116 16.32 -7.83 13.85
CA ALA A 116 16.28 -7.14 12.56
C ALA A 116 17.50 -6.21 12.42
N ILE A 117 17.79 -5.38 13.42
CA ILE A 117 18.92 -4.44 13.38
C ILE A 117 20.25 -5.19 13.33
N ARG A 118 20.41 -6.27 14.12
CA ARG A 118 21.62 -7.10 14.08
C ARG A 118 21.88 -7.63 12.66
N ARG A 119 20.87 -8.15 12.00
CA ARG A 119 20.97 -8.70 10.64
C ARG A 119 21.21 -7.59 9.59
N ILE A 120 20.55 -6.44 9.71
CA ILE A 120 20.82 -5.28 8.86
C ILE A 120 22.28 -4.87 8.97
N ALA A 121 22.83 -4.77 10.19
CA ALA A 121 24.20 -4.38 10.44
C ALA A 121 25.20 -5.36 9.79
N GLN A 122 24.88 -6.62 9.74
CA GLN A 122 25.68 -7.69 9.13
C GLN A 122 25.43 -7.86 7.63
N LYS A 123 24.53 -7.10 7.02
CA LYS A 123 24.03 -7.27 5.64
C LYS A 123 23.46 -8.67 5.38
N ASP A 124 22.96 -9.32 6.45
CA ASP A 124 22.34 -10.65 6.39
C ASP A 124 20.86 -10.53 5.96
N TYR A 125 20.63 -10.10 4.74
CA TYR A 125 19.33 -10.03 4.09
C TYR A 125 19.46 -10.31 2.60
N PHE A 126 18.36 -10.71 1.96
CA PHE A 126 18.29 -10.81 0.50
C PHE A 126 17.40 -9.69 -0.06
N LEU A 127 17.65 -9.32 -1.33
CA LEU A 127 16.87 -8.31 -2.01
C LEU A 127 15.74 -8.98 -2.79
N GLU A 128 14.52 -8.53 -2.53
CA GLU A 128 13.34 -8.86 -3.31
C GLU A 128 13.02 -7.68 -4.22
N HIS A 129 13.01 -7.90 -5.53
CA HIS A 129 12.70 -6.90 -6.52
C HIS A 129 11.20 -6.70 -6.65
N ARG A 130 10.77 -5.47 -6.79
CA ARG A 130 9.38 -5.10 -7.00
C ARG A 130 9.25 -4.24 -8.24
N MET A 131 8.46 -4.75 -9.19
CA MET A 131 8.12 -4.03 -10.41
C MET A 131 7.37 -2.75 -10.08
N GLU A 132 7.73 -1.66 -10.75
CA GLU A 132 7.00 -0.39 -10.75
C GLU A 132 6.24 -0.21 -12.07
N ALA A 133 5.14 0.53 -12.03
CA ALA A 133 4.45 1.01 -13.21
C ALA A 133 4.90 2.43 -13.53
N HIS A 134 5.17 2.71 -14.78
CA HIS A 134 5.44 4.04 -15.31
C HIS A 134 4.21 4.58 -16.02
N VAL A 135 3.92 5.86 -15.85
CA VAL A 135 2.81 6.54 -16.55
C VAL A 135 3.27 7.82 -17.21
N ASP A 136 2.86 7.99 -18.46
CA ASP A 136 2.99 9.22 -19.22
C ASP A 136 1.60 9.80 -19.49
N VAL A 137 1.40 11.10 -19.22
CA VAL A 137 0.14 11.81 -19.36
C VAL A 137 0.30 12.97 -20.33
N TRP A 138 -0.39 12.94 -21.44
CA TRP A 138 -0.52 14.09 -22.36
C TRP A 138 -1.82 14.82 -22.11
N LEU A 139 -1.71 16.08 -21.73
CA LEU A 139 -2.86 16.98 -21.65
C LEU A 139 -3.21 17.47 -23.07
N PRO A 140 -4.47 17.88 -23.34
CA PRO A 140 -4.88 18.38 -24.64
C PRO A 140 -3.97 19.52 -25.11
N GLY A 141 -3.41 19.38 -26.33
CA GLY A 141 -2.53 20.36 -26.93
C GLY A 141 -1.08 20.36 -26.43
N ALA A 142 -0.73 19.50 -25.46
CA ALA A 142 0.65 19.36 -24.99
C ALA A 142 1.45 18.46 -25.94
N SER A 143 2.68 18.87 -26.28
CA SER A 143 3.65 18.07 -27.07
C SER A 143 4.32 17.01 -26.22
N ASP A 144 4.65 17.34 -24.97
CA ASP A 144 5.42 16.51 -24.06
C ASP A 144 4.53 15.95 -22.93
N PRO A 145 4.77 14.71 -22.52
CA PRO A 145 4.03 14.11 -21.43
C PRO A 145 4.52 14.62 -20.07
N LEU A 146 3.63 14.53 -19.10
CA LEU A 146 3.96 14.60 -17.69
C LEU A 146 4.13 13.17 -17.20
N SER A 147 5.31 12.81 -16.73
CA SER A 147 5.62 11.46 -16.30
C SER A 147 5.49 11.31 -14.79
N ASP A 148 5.06 10.12 -14.34
CA ASP A 148 4.99 9.68 -12.95
C ASP A 148 5.14 8.14 -12.90
N TRP A 149 5.06 7.55 -11.72
CA TRP A 149 5.21 6.12 -11.50
C TRP A 149 4.31 5.65 -10.35
N ALA A 150 4.21 4.34 -10.16
CA ALA A 150 3.53 3.75 -8.99
C ALA A 150 4.14 2.40 -8.62
N LEU A 151 4.22 2.14 -7.32
CA LEU A 151 4.57 0.83 -6.78
C LEU A 151 3.32 -0.08 -6.72
N ASN A 152 2.18 0.47 -6.27
CA ASN A 152 0.93 -0.27 -6.18
C ASN A 152 0.07 -0.08 -7.42
N ASP A 153 -0.48 1.10 -7.60
CA ASP A 153 -1.48 1.34 -8.63
C ASP A 153 -1.54 2.80 -9.11
N ILE A 154 -2.04 2.95 -10.32
CA ILE A 154 -2.39 4.20 -10.96
C ILE A 154 -3.90 4.16 -11.17
N THR A 155 -4.63 5.05 -10.50
CA THR A 155 -6.07 5.15 -10.66
C THR A 155 -6.43 6.34 -11.56
N LEU A 156 -7.45 6.16 -12.37
CA LEU A 156 -8.14 7.23 -13.08
C LEU A 156 -9.56 7.24 -12.57
N ASP A 157 -9.95 8.30 -11.90
CA ASP A 157 -11.28 8.49 -11.32
C ASP A 157 -12.00 9.65 -12.02
N ARG A 158 -13.33 9.59 -12.14
CA ARG A 158 -14.15 10.67 -12.65
C ARG A 158 -14.02 11.94 -11.79
N ALA A 159 -13.98 13.11 -12.42
CA ALA A 159 -13.89 14.38 -11.72
C ALA A 159 -15.23 14.80 -11.09
N ASP A 160 -16.35 14.48 -11.74
CA ASP A 160 -17.71 14.79 -11.29
C ASP A 160 -18.39 13.53 -10.75
N ARG A 161 -18.83 13.55 -9.49
CA ARG A 161 -19.51 12.42 -8.84
C ARG A 161 -20.87 12.09 -9.47
N GLY A 162 -21.52 13.06 -10.14
CA GLY A 162 -22.81 12.89 -10.78
C GLY A 162 -22.74 12.37 -12.22
N ARG A 163 -21.54 12.28 -12.81
CA ARG A 163 -21.32 11.93 -14.20
C ARG A 163 -20.23 10.90 -14.36
N MET A 164 -20.39 9.94 -15.25
CA MET A 164 -19.33 9.01 -15.62
C MET A 164 -18.25 9.73 -16.42
N VAL A 165 -17.03 9.22 -16.36
CA VAL A 165 -15.98 9.52 -17.32
C VAL A 165 -16.06 8.50 -18.46
N GLU A 166 -15.98 8.97 -19.71
CA GLU A 166 -15.99 8.10 -20.89
C GLU A 166 -14.57 7.88 -21.37
N LEU A 167 -14.17 6.62 -21.43
CA LEU A 167 -12.80 6.19 -21.73
C LEU A 167 -12.77 5.31 -22.98
N SER A 168 -11.72 5.48 -23.80
CA SER A 168 -11.28 4.49 -24.77
C SER A 168 -10.02 3.81 -24.24
N ILE A 169 -9.99 2.47 -24.26
CA ILE A 169 -8.87 1.65 -23.79
C ILE A 169 -8.26 0.90 -24.98
N ARG A 170 -6.94 1.02 -25.09
CA ARG A 170 -6.12 0.29 -26.07
C ARG A 170 -5.02 -0.49 -25.36
N VAL A 171 -4.64 -1.60 -25.97
CA VAL A 171 -3.44 -2.36 -25.61
C VAL A 171 -2.57 -2.44 -26.85
N ASP A 172 -1.30 -2.05 -26.72
CA ASP A 172 -0.32 -2.05 -27.83
C ASP A 172 -0.85 -1.35 -29.10
N ASN A 173 -1.52 -0.22 -28.90
CA ASN A 173 -2.18 0.60 -29.93
C ASN A 173 -3.41 -0.05 -30.59
N VAL A 174 -3.84 -1.25 -30.18
CA VAL A 174 -5.07 -1.88 -30.65
C VAL A 174 -6.22 -1.49 -29.74
N GLU A 175 -7.26 -0.91 -30.32
CA GLU A 175 -8.48 -0.51 -29.60
C GLU A 175 -9.21 -1.74 -29.07
N MET A 176 -9.51 -1.76 -27.79
CA MET A 176 -10.18 -2.88 -27.13
C MET A 176 -11.61 -2.59 -26.75
N SER A 177 -11.85 -1.42 -26.14
CA SER A 177 -13.16 -1.08 -25.60
C SER A 177 -13.28 0.41 -25.37
N SER A 178 -14.51 0.93 -25.51
CA SER A 178 -14.88 2.28 -25.09
C SER A 178 -16.12 2.20 -24.23
N PHE A 179 -16.13 2.86 -23.06
CA PHE A 179 -17.24 2.80 -22.11
C PHE A 179 -17.21 3.97 -21.11
N GLY A 180 -18.38 4.26 -20.54
CA GLY A 180 -18.51 5.13 -19.37
C GLY A 180 -18.31 4.35 -18.08
N CYS A 181 -17.63 4.94 -17.10
CA CYS A 181 -17.33 4.32 -15.81
C CYS A 181 -17.14 5.34 -14.70
N ASP A 182 -16.99 4.86 -13.46
CA ASP A 182 -16.54 5.69 -12.35
C ASP A 182 -15.03 5.90 -12.38
N GLY A 183 -14.29 4.98 -13.00
CA GLY A 183 -12.86 5.03 -13.17
C GLY A 183 -12.25 3.69 -13.58
N VAL A 184 -10.93 3.64 -13.61
CA VAL A 184 -10.16 2.42 -13.83
C VAL A 184 -8.93 2.42 -12.92
N ILE A 185 -8.49 1.24 -12.51
CA ILE A 185 -7.27 1.02 -11.75
C ILE A 185 -6.30 0.22 -12.62
N VAL A 186 -5.08 0.73 -12.82
CA VAL A 186 -3.99 -0.07 -13.38
C VAL A 186 -3.00 -0.36 -12.28
N SER A 187 -2.78 -1.64 -12.00
CA SER A 187 -2.04 -2.10 -10.84
C SER A 187 -0.87 -3.00 -11.23
N THR A 188 0.21 -2.89 -10.47
CA THR A 188 1.33 -3.83 -10.46
C THR A 188 0.98 -5.09 -9.67
N PRO A 189 1.81 -6.13 -9.67
CA PRO A 189 1.64 -7.27 -8.77
C PRO A 189 1.62 -6.88 -7.28
N THR A 190 2.43 -5.90 -6.88
CA THR A 190 2.42 -5.38 -5.51
C THR A 190 1.07 -4.78 -5.14
N GLY A 191 0.52 -3.95 -6.00
CA GLY A 191 -0.78 -3.29 -5.81
C GLY A 191 -1.99 -4.23 -6.00
N SER A 192 -1.78 -5.45 -6.54
CA SER A 192 -2.86 -6.43 -6.71
C SER A 192 -3.51 -6.87 -5.39
N THR A 193 -2.89 -6.59 -4.26
CA THR A 193 -3.44 -6.83 -2.91
C THR A 193 -3.94 -5.56 -2.22
N ALA A 194 -3.93 -4.42 -2.93
CA ALA A 194 -4.37 -3.11 -2.45
C ALA A 194 -5.74 -2.71 -3.04
N TYR A 195 -5.86 -1.56 -3.68
CA TYR A 195 -7.14 -1.07 -4.19
C TYR A 195 -7.70 -1.93 -5.32
N ALA A 196 -6.84 -2.44 -6.20
CA ALA A 196 -7.26 -3.36 -7.27
C ALA A 196 -7.97 -4.61 -6.72
N PHE A 197 -7.52 -5.18 -5.58
CA PHE A 197 -8.18 -6.29 -4.92
C PHE A 197 -9.59 -5.92 -4.44
N SER A 198 -9.74 -4.76 -3.79
CA SER A 198 -11.03 -4.27 -3.31
C SER A 198 -12.02 -4.02 -4.46
N ALA A 199 -11.50 -3.71 -5.65
CA ALA A 199 -12.28 -3.54 -6.89
C ALA A 199 -12.57 -4.86 -7.64
N GLY A 200 -12.18 -6.01 -7.08
CA GLY A 200 -12.42 -7.35 -7.66
C GLY A 200 -11.34 -7.82 -8.63
N GLY A 201 -10.19 -7.17 -8.67
CA GLY A 201 -9.00 -7.62 -9.39
C GLY A 201 -8.41 -8.90 -8.77
N PRO A 202 -7.79 -9.77 -9.58
CA PRO A 202 -7.11 -10.95 -9.07
C PRO A 202 -5.82 -10.59 -8.33
N ILE A 203 -5.44 -11.40 -7.33
CA ILE A 203 -4.13 -11.31 -6.69
C ILE A 203 -3.09 -11.86 -7.66
N MET A 204 -2.05 -11.07 -7.91
CA MET A 204 -0.88 -11.47 -8.65
C MET A 204 0.29 -11.75 -7.71
N TRP A 205 1.08 -12.80 -8.00
CA TRP A 205 2.30 -13.04 -7.24
C TRP A 205 3.33 -11.94 -7.46
N PRO A 206 4.09 -11.54 -6.46
CA PRO A 206 5.03 -10.41 -6.56
C PRO A 206 6.10 -10.53 -7.66
N ASN A 207 6.44 -11.75 -8.04
CA ASN A 207 7.43 -12.06 -9.09
C ASN A 207 6.81 -12.26 -10.49
N VAL A 208 5.52 -12.01 -10.66
CA VAL A 208 4.89 -12.03 -11.99
C VAL A 208 5.12 -10.67 -12.64
N GLU A 209 5.66 -10.68 -13.85
CA GLU A 209 5.85 -9.46 -14.64
C GLU A 209 4.60 -9.19 -15.49
N ALA A 210 3.64 -8.47 -14.90
CA ALA A 210 2.37 -8.15 -15.53
C ALA A 210 1.76 -6.88 -14.92
N LEU A 211 0.87 -6.24 -15.68
CA LEU A 211 -0.01 -5.18 -15.21
C LEU A 211 -1.46 -5.65 -15.33
N GLN A 212 -2.30 -5.31 -14.36
CA GLN A 212 -3.74 -5.52 -14.47
C GLN A 212 -4.50 -4.20 -14.57
N LEU A 213 -5.54 -4.18 -15.38
CA LEU A 213 -6.52 -3.09 -15.43
C LEU A 213 -7.83 -3.59 -14.85
N VAL A 214 -8.37 -2.86 -13.87
CA VAL A 214 -9.65 -3.17 -13.21
C VAL A 214 -10.60 -2.00 -13.43
N PRO A 215 -11.71 -2.18 -14.18
CA PRO A 215 -12.74 -1.16 -14.35
C PRO A 215 -13.57 -0.97 -13.08
N LEU A 216 -13.96 0.29 -12.78
CA LEU A 216 -14.82 0.66 -11.67
C LEU A 216 -16.21 1.03 -12.20
N ALA A 217 -17.24 0.27 -11.81
CA ALA A 217 -18.64 0.51 -12.20
C ALA A 217 -18.80 0.76 -13.72
N ALA A 218 -18.11 -0.01 -14.55
CA ALA A 218 -18.14 0.17 -16.00
C ALA A 218 -19.49 -0.20 -16.61
N HIS A 219 -20.03 0.67 -17.44
CA HIS A 219 -21.20 0.42 -18.28
C HIS A 219 -20.74 -0.22 -19.61
N ALA A 220 -20.29 -1.47 -19.56
CA ALA A 220 -19.77 -2.21 -20.70
C ALA A 220 -20.24 -3.67 -20.67
N LEU A 221 -20.33 -4.27 -21.85
CA LEU A 221 -20.60 -5.71 -21.97
C LEU A 221 -19.44 -6.56 -21.42
N PHE A 222 -18.21 -6.05 -21.53
CA PHE A 222 -17.01 -6.65 -20.96
C PHE A 222 -16.44 -5.70 -19.90
N SER A 223 -16.63 -6.04 -18.63
CA SER A 223 -16.20 -5.29 -17.46
C SER A 223 -15.32 -6.12 -16.51
N ARG A 224 -14.64 -7.13 -17.05
CA ARG A 224 -13.75 -7.99 -16.27
C ARG A 224 -12.36 -7.38 -16.17
N PRO A 225 -11.65 -7.61 -15.06
CA PRO A 225 -10.23 -7.27 -14.98
C PRO A 225 -9.43 -7.92 -16.11
N LEU A 226 -8.51 -7.15 -16.68
CA LEU A 226 -7.62 -7.58 -17.77
C LEU A 226 -6.18 -7.57 -17.27
N ILE A 227 -5.43 -8.61 -17.56
CA ILE A 227 -3.99 -8.71 -17.27
C ILE A 227 -3.24 -8.71 -18.59
N ILE A 228 -2.20 -7.87 -18.68
CA ILE A 228 -1.25 -7.86 -19.82
C ILE A 228 0.16 -8.17 -19.32
N GLY A 229 0.99 -8.74 -20.19
CA GLY A 229 2.40 -8.94 -19.91
C GLY A 229 3.15 -7.60 -19.79
N ALA A 230 4.27 -7.63 -19.09
CA ALA A 230 5.08 -6.43 -18.80
C ALA A 230 5.59 -5.70 -20.06
N GLY A 231 5.74 -6.42 -21.19
CA GLY A 231 6.13 -5.82 -22.47
C GLY A 231 5.03 -5.03 -23.18
N SER A 232 3.78 -5.08 -22.68
CA SER A 232 2.63 -4.39 -23.29
C SER A 232 2.33 -3.07 -22.60
N THR A 233 1.60 -2.19 -23.30
CA THR A 233 1.25 -0.85 -22.84
C THR A 233 -0.27 -0.67 -22.86
N PHE A 234 -0.84 -0.24 -21.74
CA PHE A 234 -2.19 0.32 -21.70
C PHE A 234 -2.16 1.78 -22.20
N THR A 235 -3.03 2.11 -23.15
CA THR A 235 -3.33 3.50 -23.50
C THR A 235 -4.79 3.77 -23.17
N ILE A 236 -5.05 4.79 -22.36
CA ILE A 236 -6.36 5.20 -21.91
C ILE A 236 -6.57 6.65 -22.38
N ASP A 237 -7.59 6.89 -23.19
CA ASP A 237 -7.96 8.23 -23.60
C ASP A 237 -9.26 8.63 -22.90
N ILE A 238 -9.30 9.80 -22.30
CA ILE A 238 -10.55 10.43 -21.89
C ILE A 238 -11.16 11.05 -23.16
N LEU A 239 -12.38 10.61 -23.53
CA LEU A 239 -13.01 11.09 -24.75
C LEU A 239 -13.27 12.61 -24.70
N GLU A 240 -13.14 13.28 -25.83
CA GLU A 240 -13.35 14.75 -25.93
C GLU A 240 -14.79 15.15 -25.61
N ASP A 241 -15.76 14.29 -25.97
CA ASP A 241 -17.19 14.45 -25.73
C ASP A 241 -17.66 13.83 -24.38
N SER A 242 -16.72 13.32 -23.56
CA SER A 242 -17.02 12.83 -22.22
C SER A 242 -17.73 13.90 -21.39
N ALA A 243 -18.76 13.52 -20.65
CA ALA A 243 -19.51 14.43 -19.78
C ALA A 243 -18.67 14.96 -18.59
N SER A 244 -17.53 14.34 -18.27
CA SER A 244 -16.62 14.70 -17.19
C SER A 244 -15.18 14.47 -17.61
N GLY A 245 -14.25 15.29 -17.11
CA GLY A 245 -12.84 14.94 -17.03
C GLY A 245 -12.59 13.92 -15.91
N GLY A 246 -11.32 13.71 -15.57
CA GLY A 246 -10.92 12.78 -14.54
C GLY A 246 -9.83 13.34 -13.62
N TRP A 247 -9.44 12.48 -12.68
CA TRP A 247 -8.26 12.63 -11.85
C TRP A 247 -7.40 11.37 -12.01
N ILE A 248 -6.11 11.56 -12.24
CA ILE A 248 -5.15 10.47 -12.09
C ILE A 248 -4.51 10.55 -10.70
N CYS A 249 -4.29 9.38 -10.10
CA CYS A 249 -3.62 9.29 -8.81
C CYS A 249 -2.65 8.11 -8.80
N CYS A 250 -1.39 8.34 -8.45
CA CYS A 250 -0.38 7.31 -8.27
C CYS A 250 -0.20 6.97 -6.79
N ASP A 251 -0.29 5.69 -6.44
CA ASP A 251 -0.17 5.13 -5.08
C ASP A 251 -1.10 5.82 -4.04
N GLY A 252 -2.26 6.33 -4.48
CA GLY A 252 -3.20 7.05 -3.63
C GLY A 252 -2.70 8.40 -3.08
N ARG A 253 -1.60 8.93 -3.63
CA ARG A 253 -0.89 10.09 -3.07
C ARG A 253 -0.65 11.22 -4.07
N ARG A 254 -0.04 10.93 -5.20
CA ARG A 254 0.30 11.91 -6.22
C ARG A 254 -0.86 12.05 -7.20
N GLN A 255 -1.53 13.20 -7.16
CA GLN A 255 -2.77 13.44 -7.90
C GLN A 255 -2.62 14.55 -8.93
N ARG A 256 -3.31 14.38 -10.06
CA ARG A 256 -3.38 15.38 -11.13
C ARG A 256 -4.75 15.38 -11.82
N ALA A 257 -5.27 16.57 -12.12
CA ALA A 257 -6.49 16.72 -12.90
C ALA A 257 -6.23 16.37 -14.38
N LEU A 258 -7.19 15.69 -14.99
CA LEU A 258 -7.20 15.30 -16.39
C LEU A 258 -8.43 15.90 -17.07
N PRO A 259 -8.28 16.91 -17.93
CA PRO A 259 -9.38 17.39 -18.78
C PRO A 259 -9.75 16.33 -19.84
N GLN A 260 -10.93 16.51 -20.47
CA GLN A 260 -11.34 15.73 -21.64
C GLN A 260 -10.27 15.82 -22.75
N GLY A 261 -10.08 14.77 -23.52
CA GLY A 261 -9.04 14.68 -24.55
C GLY A 261 -7.64 14.36 -23.99
N SER A 262 -7.49 14.14 -22.67
CA SER A 262 -6.22 13.67 -22.09
C SER A 262 -5.93 12.22 -22.49
N ARG A 263 -4.66 11.93 -22.77
CA ARG A 263 -4.15 10.58 -23.05
C ARG A 263 -3.21 10.14 -21.96
N ILE A 264 -3.38 8.91 -21.51
CA ILE A 264 -2.58 8.27 -20.48
C ILE A 264 -1.99 6.98 -21.05
N GLN A 265 -0.67 6.80 -20.94
CA GLN A 265 0.00 5.54 -21.28
C GLN A 265 0.64 4.95 -20.02
N ILE A 266 0.35 3.68 -19.75
CA ILE A 266 0.87 2.97 -18.59
C ILE A 266 1.56 1.72 -19.05
N ARG A 267 2.82 1.53 -18.60
CA ARG A 267 3.67 0.39 -18.91
C ARG A 267 4.51 0.00 -17.70
N GLN A 268 5.22 -1.10 -17.77
CA GLN A 268 6.25 -1.41 -16.79
C GLN A 268 7.31 -0.31 -16.78
N SER A 269 7.75 0.10 -15.59
CA SER A 269 8.92 0.96 -15.44
C SER A 269 10.20 0.20 -15.77
N LYS A 270 11.26 0.94 -16.08
CA LYS A 270 12.63 0.41 -16.14
C LYS A 270 13.27 0.34 -14.76
N ASP A 271 12.74 1.12 -13.85
CA ASP A 271 13.18 1.18 -12.46
C ASP A 271 12.41 0.16 -11.62
N GLU A 272 13.07 -0.35 -10.60
CA GLU A 272 12.54 -1.35 -9.68
C GLU A 272 12.78 -0.90 -8.23
N LEU A 273 11.88 -1.26 -7.34
CA LEU A 273 12.09 -1.09 -5.91
C LEU A 273 12.74 -2.33 -5.31
N PHE A 274 13.68 -2.12 -4.39
CA PHE A 274 14.34 -3.19 -3.65
C PHE A 274 13.80 -3.27 -2.22
N LEU A 275 13.26 -4.43 -1.85
CA LEU A 275 12.88 -4.72 -0.48
C LEU A 275 13.93 -5.64 0.15
N ALA A 276 14.53 -5.18 1.25
CA ALA A 276 15.40 -6.04 2.05
C ALA A 276 14.53 -7.01 2.87
N ARG A 277 14.78 -8.32 2.69
CA ARG A 277 14.06 -9.41 3.34
C ARG A 277 14.97 -10.16 4.27
N LEU A 278 14.56 -10.29 5.51
CA LEU A 278 15.29 -11.05 6.54
C LEU A 278 14.75 -12.48 6.68
N SER A 279 13.50 -12.71 6.33
CA SER A 279 12.87 -14.03 6.40
C SER A 279 12.44 -14.52 5.02
N GLY A 280 12.56 -15.84 4.82
CA GLY A 280 12.03 -16.53 3.65
C GLY A 280 10.52 -16.82 3.74
N VAL A 281 9.74 -16.04 4.50
CA VAL A 281 8.29 -16.26 4.64
C VAL A 281 7.62 -16.19 3.28
N PRO A 282 7.00 -17.28 2.79
CA PRO A 282 6.36 -17.31 1.48
C PRO A 282 5.22 -16.30 1.38
N PHE A 283 5.00 -15.75 0.19
CA PHE A 283 3.89 -14.84 -0.09
C PHE A 283 2.52 -15.46 0.28
N THR A 284 2.36 -16.78 0.06
CA THR A 284 1.16 -17.54 0.49
C THR A 284 0.86 -17.38 1.98
N GLN A 285 1.90 -17.43 2.84
CA GLN A 285 1.68 -17.28 4.28
C GLN A 285 1.25 -15.85 4.63
N ARG A 286 1.79 -14.84 3.94
CA ARG A 286 1.36 -13.44 4.09
C ARG A 286 -0.11 -13.27 3.70
N LEU A 287 -0.56 -13.91 2.59
CA LEU A 287 -1.96 -13.92 2.18
C LEU A 287 -2.86 -14.55 3.24
N VAL A 288 -2.47 -15.75 3.74
CA VAL A 288 -3.23 -16.44 4.78
C VAL A 288 -3.39 -15.58 6.03
N THR A 289 -2.30 -14.96 6.50
CA THR A 289 -2.31 -14.12 7.70
C THR A 289 -3.10 -12.83 7.49
N LYS A 290 -2.89 -12.16 6.35
CA LYS A 290 -3.52 -10.85 6.08
C LYS A 290 -5.02 -10.93 5.87
N PHE A 291 -5.48 -11.99 5.18
CA PHE A 291 -6.89 -12.18 4.86
C PHE A 291 -7.61 -13.16 5.80
N ASP A 292 -6.92 -13.62 6.86
CA ASP A 292 -7.43 -14.63 7.80
C ASP A 292 -8.06 -15.84 7.07
N LEU A 293 -7.32 -16.35 6.07
CA LEU A 293 -7.84 -17.43 5.23
C LEU A 293 -7.99 -18.72 6.04
N PRO A 294 -9.11 -19.42 5.93
CA PRO A 294 -9.35 -20.66 6.65
C PRO A 294 -8.49 -21.80 6.07
N VAL A 295 -7.31 -22.05 6.67
CA VAL A 295 -6.42 -23.17 6.29
C VAL A 295 -6.97 -24.54 6.72
N VAL A 296 -7.95 -24.55 7.64
CA VAL A 296 -8.64 -25.76 8.11
C VAL A 296 -10.06 -25.74 7.57
N GLY A 297 -10.44 -26.78 6.83
CA GLY A 297 -11.78 -26.88 6.24
C GLY A 297 -12.89 -26.83 7.30
N TRP A 298 -14.04 -26.21 6.95
CA TRP A 298 -15.18 -26.02 7.85
C TRP A 298 -15.68 -27.34 8.49
N ARG A 299 -15.46 -28.49 7.86
CA ARG A 299 -15.82 -29.83 8.40
C ARG A 299 -14.89 -30.23 9.55
N GLU A 300 -13.64 -29.86 9.49
CA GLU A 300 -12.63 -30.17 10.52
C GLU A 300 -12.79 -29.26 11.75
N ASN A 301 -13.16 -27.99 11.53
CA ASN A 301 -13.53 -27.06 12.60
C ASN A 301 -14.78 -27.52 13.37
N ARG A 302 -15.77 -28.15 12.69
CA ARG A 302 -16.89 -28.78 13.38
C ARG A 302 -16.46 -29.96 14.26
N ARG A 303 -15.53 -30.80 13.80
CA ARG A 303 -15.01 -31.93 14.61
C ARG A 303 -14.25 -31.45 15.86
N LYS A 304 -13.42 -30.38 15.72
CA LYS A 304 -12.72 -29.78 16.87
C LYS A 304 -13.67 -29.12 17.87
N LYS A 305 -14.78 -28.51 17.42
CA LYS A 305 -15.82 -27.97 18.31
C LYS A 305 -16.67 -29.07 18.98
N SER A 306 -16.88 -30.20 18.33
CA SER A 306 -17.66 -31.32 18.90
C SER A 306 -16.80 -32.21 19.85
N SER A 307 -15.49 -32.11 19.82
CA SER A 307 -14.59 -32.87 20.68
C SER A 307 -14.12 -32.13 21.95
N LYS A 308 -14.58 -30.87 22.18
CA LYS A 308 -14.41 -30.22 23.48
C LYS A 308 -15.38 -30.87 24.51
N PRO A 309 -14.89 -31.34 25.67
CA PRO A 309 -15.76 -31.92 26.70
C PRO A 309 -16.81 -30.89 27.13
N LYS A 310 -18.06 -31.37 27.31
CA LYS A 310 -19.23 -30.60 27.83
C LYS A 310 -19.09 -30.14 29.30
N GLU A 311 -17.90 -29.96 29.81
CA GLU A 311 -17.71 -29.59 31.23
C GLU A 311 -17.90 -28.11 31.54
N TYR A 312 -18.17 -27.24 30.53
CA TYR A 312 -18.31 -25.79 30.77
C TYR A 312 -19.75 -25.29 30.85
N GLU A 313 -20.76 -26.12 30.57
CA GLU A 313 -22.17 -25.72 30.64
C GLU A 313 -22.87 -26.05 31.97
N ALA A 314 -22.23 -26.83 32.84
CA ALA A 314 -22.82 -27.21 34.14
C ALA A 314 -22.71 -26.14 35.24
N ASN A 315 -21.88 -25.12 35.06
CA ASN A 315 -21.68 -24.08 36.08
C ASN A 315 -22.43 -22.75 35.83
N LEU A 316 -23.13 -22.63 34.70
CA LEU A 316 -23.91 -21.39 34.39
C LEU A 316 -25.36 -21.44 34.87
N HIS A 317 -25.85 -22.60 35.33
CA HIS A 317 -27.24 -22.71 35.85
C HIS A 317 -27.38 -22.59 37.37
N ASN A 318 -26.29 -22.44 38.11
CA ASN A 318 -26.35 -22.29 39.58
C ASN A 318 -26.12 -20.86 40.13
N GLU A 319 -25.88 -19.87 39.25
CA GLU A 319 -25.71 -18.46 39.69
C GLU A 319 -26.85 -17.50 39.29
N THR A 320 -27.90 -17.98 38.58
CA THR A 320 -29.01 -17.13 38.14
C THR A 320 -30.25 -17.13 39.07
N ASP A 321 -30.22 -17.87 40.18
CA ASP A 321 -31.35 -17.92 41.11
C ASP A 321 -31.20 -17.07 42.43
N ARG A 322 -30.24 -16.16 42.45
CA ARG A 322 -30.20 -15.16 43.52
C ARG A 322 -29.89 -13.80 42.93
N ASN A 323 -30.94 -13.04 42.63
CA ASN A 323 -31.04 -11.58 42.59
C ASN A 323 -31.97 -11.09 41.47
N TYR A 324 -33.28 -11.35 41.62
CA TYR A 324 -34.31 -10.54 40.97
C TYR A 324 -35.52 -10.43 41.93
N ALA A 325 -35.33 -9.63 43.01
CA ALA A 325 -36.42 -8.98 43.69
C ALA A 325 -36.04 -7.49 43.74
N ASP A 326 -36.95 -6.65 43.30
CA ASP A 326 -36.92 -5.20 43.31
C ASP A 326 -36.32 -4.46 42.09
N VAL A 327 -37.13 -4.36 41.02
CA VAL A 327 -37.12 -3.18 40.12
C VAL A 327 -38.58 -2.83 39.75
N PRO A 328 -39.05 -1.59 39.96
CA PRO A 328 -40.42 -1.20 39.66
C PRO A 328 -40.71 -1.03 38.19
N ASN A 329 -41.91 -1.43 37.82
CA ASN A 329 -42.55 -1.43 36.51
C ASN A 329 -42.67 0.02 35.97
N VAL A 330 -41.95 0.37 34.91
CA VAL A 330 -42.14 1.61 34.14
C VAL A 330 -42.83 1.25 32.82
N SER A 331 -44.08 1.62 32.72
CA SER A 331 -44.93 1.48 31.54
C SER A 331 -44.42 2.32 30.38
N ASN A 332 -44.05 1.69 29.31
CA ASN A 332 -43.73 2.34 28.03
C ASN A 332 -45.00 2.60 27.20
N ASN A 333 -45.40 3.86 27.10
CA ASN A 333 -46.30 4.35 26.06
C ASN A 333 -45.48 4.62 24.78
N TYR A 334 -45.62 3.76 23.79
CA TYR A 334 -45.26 4.09 22.41
C TYR A 334 -46.53 4.36 21.58
N HIS A 335 -46.71 5.64 21.23
CA HIS A 335 -47.68 6.08 20.25
C HIS A 335 -47.26 5.62 18.84
N ASN A 336 -48.18 4.97 18.18
CA ASN A 336 -48.09 4.59 16.78
C ASN A 336 -48.69 5.70 15.90
N PRO A 337 -47.96 6.36 14.97
CA PRO A 337 -48.52 7.33 14.05
C PRO A 337 -48.79 6.70 12.67
N ASN A 338 -49.88 5.95 12.52
CA ASN A 338 -50.46 5.64 11.23
C ASN A 338 -51.96 5.52 11.33
N SER A 339 -52.63 6.68 11.23
CA SER A 339 -54.02 6.79 10.79
C SER A 339 -54.32 8.26 10.45
N LEU A 340 -54.29 8.58 9.18
CA LEU A 340 -55.20 9.59 8.61
C LEU A 340 -55.32 9.37 7.10
N ASN A 341 -56.47 8.74 6.77
CA ASN A 341 -57.10 8.84 5.46
C ASN A 341 -57.70 10.23 5.31
N SER A 342 -57.56 10.76 4.15
CA SER A 342 -58.55 11.42 3.24
C SER A 342 -57.83 12.40 2.34
#